data_f1a44b02b36ee345b9083fbd99d6d5c5
#
_entry.id   f1a44b02b36ee345b9083fbd99d6d5c5
#
_cell.length_a   1.000
_cell.length_b   1.000
_cell.length_c   1.000
_cell.angle_alpha   90.00
_cell.angle_beta   90.00
_cell.angle_gamma   90.00
#
_symmetry.space_group_name_H-M   'P 1'
#
loop_
_entity.id
_entity.type
_entity.pdbx_description
1 polymer ?
#
loop_
_entity_poly.entity_id
_entity_poly.type
_entity_poly.pdbx_seq_one_letter_code
_entity_poly.pdbx_strand_id
1 'polypeptide(L)'
;MGLKEWIIPQDDIFFDHFDRLSAVLVLASYRLVDLTDNFGDLKNYAQQIKQLEHEGDKITHEIYEQLNISFITPLQPDEISHLASSLDDVLDYIDSTTRKMDYYEIPEVDSY
;
A
#
# COMPACT_ATOMS: atom_id res chain seq x y z
N MET A 1 -2.45 -20.84 -28.38
CA MET A 1 -3.04 -19.64 -27.81
C MET A 1 -4.46 -19.50 -28.28
N GLY A 2 -5.38 -19.52 -27.36
CA GLY A 2 -6.78 -19.32 -27.69
C GLY A 2 -7.19 -17.86 -27.58
N LEU A 3 -8.38 -17.58 -28.07
CA LEU A 3 -9.04 -16.28 -27.90
C LEU A 3 -9.13 -15.87 -26.42
N LYS A 4 -9.09 -16.83 -25.51
CA LYS A 4 -9.15 -16.57 -24.06
C LYS A 4 -8.00 -15.69 -23.57
N GLU A 5 -6.84 -15.75 -24.18
CA GLU A 5 -5.69 -14.93 -23.78
C GLU A 5 -5.83 -13.49 -24.25
N TRP A 6 -6.62 -13.28 -25.31
CA TRP A 6 -6.96 -11.96 -25.80
C TRP A 6 -8.05 -11.30 -24.97
N ILE A 7 -8.86 -12.13 -24.29
CA ILE A 7 -10.00 -11.71 -23.50
C ILE A 7 -9.67 -11.98 -22.02
N ILE A 8 -8.44 -11.69 -21.62
CA ILE A 8 -8.16 -11.66 -20.17
C ILE A 8 -9.02 -10.55 -19.61
N PRO A 9 -9.97 -10.86 -18.70
CA PRO A 9 -10.84 -9.83 -18.16
C PRO A 9 -10.00 -8.73 -17.52
N GLN A 10 -10.20 -7.51 -17.92
CA GLN A 10 -9.56 -6.36 -17.28
C GLN A 10 -9.83 -6.34 -15.79
N ASP A 11 -10.93 -6.92 -15.37
CA ASP A 11 -11.31 -7.12 -13.98
C ASP A 11 -10.21 -7.82 -13.19
N ASP A 12 -9.65 -8.91 -13.74
CA ASP A 12 -8.61 -9.68 -13.04
C ASP A 12 -7.32 -8.87 -12.83
N ILE A 13 -7.01 -7.97 -13.76
CA ILE A 13 -5.84 -7.10 -13.64
C ILE A 13 -6.01 -6.14 -12.49
N PHE A 14 -7.17 -5.49 -12.37
CA PHE A 14 -7.44 -4.56 -11.30
C PHE A 14 -7.50 -5.26 -9.95
N PHE A 15 -8.19 -6.40 -9.88
CA PHE A 15 -8.26 -7.17 -8.63
C PHE A 15 -6.90 -7.68 -8.19
N ASP A 16 -6.04 -8.06 -9.13
CA ASP A 16 -4.67 -8.45 -8.82
C ASP A 16 -3.89 -7.27 -8.22
N HIS A 17 -4.00 -6.10 -8.80
CA HIS A 17 -3.35 -4.90 -8.27
C HIS A 17 -3.84 -4.57 -6.86
N PHE A 18 -5.14 -4.63 -6.62
CA PHE A 18 -5.71 -4.37 -5.30
C PHE A 18 -5.30 -5.42 -4.28
N ASP A 19 -5.22 -6.68 -4.71
CA ASP A 19 -4.72 -7.77 -3.87
C ASP A 19 -3.29 -7.48 -3.39
N ARG A 20 -2.43 -7.08 -4.31
CA ARG A 20 -1.05 -6.73 -4.02
C ARG A 20 -0.97 -5.50 -3.11
N LEU A 21 -1.75 -4.47 -3.39
CA LEU A 21 -1.75 -3.24 -2.59
C LEU A 21 -2.24 -3.51 -1.18
N SER A 22 -3.31 -4.28 -1.02
CA SER A 22 -3.83 -4.64 0.30
C SER A 22 -2.84 -5.49 1.09
N ALA A 23 -2.11 -6.39 0.42
CA ALA A 23 -1.08 -7.19 1.08
C ALA A 23 0.06 -6.31 1.62
N VAL A 24 0.48 -5.32 0.86
CA VAL A 24 1.49 -4.34 1.31
C VAL A 24 0.99 -3.58 2.53
N LEU A 25 -0.26 -3.13 2.49
CA LEU A 25 -0.87 -2.38 3.58
C LEU A 25 -0.97 -3.20 4.86
N VAL A 26 -1.40 -4.46 4.74
CA VAL A 26 -1.48 -5.39 5.86
C VAL A 26 -0.09 -5.60 6.48
N LEU A 27 0.92 -5.81 5.65
CA LEU A 27 2.28 -6.02 6.12
C LEU A 27 2.82 -4.77 6.83
N ALA A 28 2.57 -3.59 6.29
CA ALA A 28 2.96 -2.33 6.93
C ALA A 28 2.29 -2.17 8.30
N SER A 29 1.01 -2.55 8.38
CA SER A 29 0.26 -2.51 9.64
C SER A 29 0.85 -3.45 10.69
N TYR A 30 1.25 -4.65 10.29
CA TYR A 30 1.91 -5.59 11.19
C TYR A 30 3.27 -5.05 11.66
N ARG A 31 4.04 -4.41 10.78
CA ARG A 31 5.31 -3.80 11.17
C ARG A 31 5.09 -2.67 12.18
N LEU A 32 4.02 -1.91 12.03
CA LEU A 32 3.69 -0.85 12.98
C LEU A 32 3.34 -1.43 14.35
N VAL A 33 2.55 -2.51 14.38
CA VAL A 33 2.21 -3.20 15.64
C VAL A 33 3.47 -3.76 16.30
N ASP A 34 4.32 -4.44 15.54
CA ASP A 34 5.58 -4.98 16.06
C ASP A 34 6.47 -3.88 16.64
N LEU A 35 6.48 -2.71 16.00
CA LEU A 35 7.26 -1.57 16.46
C LEU A 35 6.88 -1.16 17.88
N THR A 36 5.61 -1.21 18.24
CA THR A 36 5.15 -0.80 19.56
C THR A 36 5.75 -1.64 20.69
N ASP A 37 6.22 -2.85 20.38
CA ASP A 37 6.88 -3.74 21.32
C ASP A 37 8.42 -3.73 21.19
N ASN A 38 8.95 -2.99 20.23
CA ASN A 38 10.37 -3.04 19.87
C ASN A 38 10.95 -1.66 19.55
N PHE A 39 10.69 -0.66 20.40
CA PHE A 39 11.12 0.72 20.14
C PHE A 39 12.64 0.87 20.03
N GLY A 40 13.41 -0.03 20.63
CA GLY A 40 14.86 -0.03 20.49
C GLY A 40 15.33 -0.26 19.05
N ASP A 41 14.46 -0.83 18.20
CA ASP A 41 14.77 -1.13 16.81
C ASP A 41 13.96 -0.24 15.84
N LEU A 42 13.58 0.93 16.31
CA LEU A 42 12.71 1.86 15.58
C LEU A 42 13.21 2.20 14.17
N LYS A 43 14.52 2.47 14.05
CA LYS A 43 15.09 2.83 12.74
C LYS A 43 14.95 1.71 11.72
N ASN A 44 15.10 0.48 12.14
CA ASN A 44 14.95 -0.68 11.28
C ASN A 44 13.49 -0.84 10.81
N TYR A 45 12.54 -0.70 11.74
CA TYR A 45 11.12 -0.73 11.40
C TYR A 45 10.72 0.42 10.48
N ALA A 46 11.25 1.61 10.74
CA ALA A 46 11.00 2.77 9.88
C ALA A 46 11.47 2.52 8.45
N GLN A 47 12.64 1.90 8.27
CA GLN A 47 13.15 1.54 6.95
C GLN A 47 12.27 0.50 6.25
N GLN A 48 11.84 -0.52 6.97
CA GLN A 48 10.97 -1.55 6.40
C GLN A 48 9.64 -0.97 5.95
N ILE A 49 9.05 -0.11 6.77
CA ILE A 49 7.78 0.57 6.43
C ILE A 49 7.97 1.50 5.24
N LYS A 50 9.09 2.20 5.16
CA LYS A 50 9.42 3.06 4.03
C LYS A 50 9.49 2.27 2.71
N GLN A 51 10.10 1.09 2.74
CA GLN A 51 10.15 0.23 1.56
C GLN A 51 8.76 -0.24 1.14
N LEU A 52 7.91 -0.56 2.11
CA LEU A 52 6.52 -0.95 1.83
C LEU A 52 5.72 0.22 1.25
N GLU A 53 5.95 1.43 1.73
CA GLU A 53 5.33 2.63 1.17
C GLU A 53 5.74 2.82 -0.29
N HIS A 54 7.01 2.65 -0.62
CA HIS A 54 7.48 2.72 -2.01
C HIS A 54 6.84 1.65 -2.89
N GLU A 55 6.70 0.43 -2.37
CA GLU A 55 6.04 -0.65 -3.09
C GLU A 55 4.56 -0.34 -3.33
N GLY A 56 3.87 0.18 -2.33
CA GLY A 56 2.47 0.59 -2.45
C GLY A 56 2.29 1.72 -3.46
N ASP A 57 3.17 2.70 -3.45
CA ASP A 57 3.16 3.81 -4.40
C ASP A 57 3.30 3.30 -5.83
N LYS A 58 4.20 2.36 -6.06
CA LYS A 58 4.39 1.74 -7.36
C LYS A 58 3.13 1.02 -7.85
N ILE A 59 2.50 0.26 -6.97
CA ILE A 59 1.26 -0.46 -7.31
C ILE A 59 0.13 0.54 -7.62
N THR A 60 0.03 1.61 -6.86
CA THR A 60 -0.96 2.67 -7.09
C THR A 60 -0.77 3.29 -8.48
N HIS A 61 0.46 3.57 -8.87
CA HIS A 61 0.77 4.06 -10.21
C HIS A 61 0.38 3.06 -11.30
N GLU A 62 0.63 1.78 -11.07
CA GLU A 62 0.23 0.72 -12.01
C GLU A 62 -1.29 0.69 -12.20
N ILE A 63 -2.05 0.92 -11.13
CA ILE A 63 -3.52 1.01 -11.21
C ILE A 63 -3.93 2.19 -12.09
N TYR A 64 -3.33 3.36 -11.89
CA TYR A 64 -3.66 4.55 -12.68
C TYR A 64 -3.29 4.36 -14.16
N GLU A 65 -2.14 3.76 -14.43
CA GLU A 65 -1.75 3.44 -15.81
C GLU A 65 -2.72 2.48 -16.45
N GLN A 66 -3.17 1.46 -15.71
CA GLN A 66 -4.13 0.50 -16.23
C GLN A 66 -5.48 1.15 -16.52
N LEU A 67 -5.90 2.10 -15.70
CA LEU A 67 -7.12 2.88 -15.94
C LEU A 67 -7.05 3.66 -17.25
N ASN A 68 -5.88 4.21 -17.56
CA ASN A 68 -5.69 5.01 -18.76
C ASN A 68 -5.81 4.20 -20.06
N ILE A 69 -5.53 2.90 -19.99
CA ILE A 69 -5.53 2.04 -21.18
C ILE A 69 -6.71 1.08 -21.25
N SER A 70 -7.58 1.09 -20.24
CA SER A 70 -8.72 0.17 -20.17
C SER A 70 -9.99 0.86 -20.66
N PHE A 71 -10.71 0.20 -21.56
CA PHE A 71 -12.01 0.68 -22.06
C PHE A 71 -13.14 0.28 -21.14
N ILE A 72 -13.04 -0.90 -20.54
CA ILE A 72 -14.06 -1.46 -19.65
C ILE A 72 -13.40 -1.81 -18.34
N THR A 73 -13.98 -1.36 -17.24
CA THR A 73 -13.45 -1.60 -15.89
C THR A 73 -14.53 -2.26 -15.04
N PRO A 74 -14.13 -3.05 -14.00
CA PRO A 74 -15.11 -3.76 -13.16
C PRO A 74 -15.97 -2.81 -12.32
N LEU A 75 -15.43 -1.66 -11.98
CA LEU A 75 -16.09 -0.59 -11.26
C LEU A 75 -15.96 0.69 -12.09
N GLN A 76 -16.64 1.73 -11.71
CA GLN A 76 -16.44 3.02 -12.36
C GLN A 76 -14.97 3.46 -12.19
N PRO A 77 -14.35 4.03 -13.24
CA PRO A 77 -12.95 4.48 -13.14
C PRO A 77 -12.70 5.39 -11.95
N ASP A 78 -13.62 6.28 -11.65
CA ASP A 78 -13.50 7.20 -10.50
C ASP A 78 -13.48 6.45 -9.18
N GLU A 79 -14.26 5.37 -9.08
CA GLU A 79 -14.30 4.54 -7.87
C GLU A 79 -13.01 3.77 -7.69
N ILE A 80 -12.44 3.24 -8.77
CA ILE A 80 -11.15 2.54 -8.74
C ILE A 80 -10.04 3.50 -8.33
N SER A 81 -10.01 4.67 -8.94
CA SER A 81 -9.04 5.71 -8.62
C SER A 81 -9.14 6.15 -7.17
N HIS A 82 -10.36 6.35 -6.68
CA HIS A 82 -10.61 6.76 -5.31
C HIS A 82 -10.18 5.67 -4.30
N LEU A 83 -10.49 4.41 -4.60
CA LEU A 83 -10.10 3.30 -3.73
C LEU A 83 -8.56 3.18 -3.65
N ALA A 84 -7.89 3.24 -4.80
CA ALA A 84 -6.43 3.18 -4.84
C ALA A 84 -5.80 4.34 -4.05
N SER A 85 -6.30 5.54 -4.26
CA SER A 85 -5.83 6.73 -3.55
C SER A 85 -6.06 6.63 -2.04
N SER A 86 -7.20 6.10 -1.63
CA SER A 86 -7.53 5.95 -0.20
C SER A 86 -6.62 4.94 0.48
N LEU A 87 -6.32 3.82 -0.19
CA LEU A 87 -5.40 2.82 0.35
C LEU A 87 -3.98 3.37 0.43
N ASP A 88 -3.56 4.12 -0.58
CA ASP A 88 -2.26 4.78 -0.59
C ASP A 88 -2.15 5.79 0.56
N ASP A 89 -3.20 6.56 0.83
CA ASP A 89 -3.23 7.52 1.93
C ASP A 89 -3.04 6.84 3.29
N VAL A 90 -3.67 5.68 3.50
CA VAL A 90 -3.49 4.92 4.75
C VAL A 90 -2.03 4.50 4.91
N LEU A 91 -1.43 4.00 3.84
CA LEU A 91 -0.03 3.58 3.85
C LEU A 91 0.91 4.76 4.11
N ASP A 92 0.63 5.92 3.50
CA ASP A 92 1.38 7.15 3.74
C ASP A 92 1.29 7.59 5.20
N TYR A 93 0.13 7.41 5.82
CA TYR A 93 -0.07 7.71 7.24
C TYR A 93 0.80 6.84 8.12
N ILE A 94 0.86 5.54 7.83
CA ILE A 94 1.71 4.60 8.59
C ILE A 94 3.18 5.00 8.46
N ASP A 95 3.63 5.26 7.24
CA ASP A 95 5.01 5.69 6.98
C ASP A 95 5.33 7.01 7.66
N SER A 96 4.47 8.00 7.51
CA SER A 96 4.65 9.33 8.08
C SER A 96 4.70 9.29 9.60
N THR A 97 3.83 8.51 10.22
CA THR A 97 3.79 8.35 11.68
C THR A 97 5.08 7.73 12.18
N THR A 98 5.55 6.67 11.51
CA THR A 98 6.78 5.98 11.88
C THR A 98 7.99 6.88 11.73
N ARG A 99 8.06 7.65 10.65
CA ARG A 99 9.16 8.62 10.45
C ARG A 99 9.18 9.70 11.51
N LYS A 100 8.01 10.16 11.94
CA LYS A 100 7.91 11.15 13.02
C LYS A 100 8.39 10.58 14.35
N MET A 101 8.06 9.34 14.64
CA MET A 101 8.58 8.65 15.82
C MET A 101 10.10 8.59 15.81
N ASP A 102 10.69 8.22 14.68
CA ASP A 102 12.14 8.15 14.50
C ASP A 102 12.77 9.55 14.61
N TYR A 103 12.16 10.53 13.94
CA TYR A 103 12.66 11.91 13.94
C TYR A 103 12.67 12.52 15.34
N TYR A 104 11.63 12.28 16.13
CA TYR A 104 11.54 12.78 17.50
C TYR A 104 12.23 11.87 18.51
N GLU A 105 12.87 10.81 18.06
CA GLU A 105 13.62 9.87 18.92
C GLU A 105 12.82 9.35 20.10
N ILE A 106 11.56 8.94 19.83
CA ILE A 106 10.71 8.38 20.88
C ILE A 106 11.29 7.03 21.30
N PRO A 107 11.79 6.90 22.56
CA PRO A 107 12.47 5.68 22.99
C PRO A 107 11.54 4.52 23.32
N GLU A 108 10.31 4.81 23.69
CA GLU A 108 9.31 3.81 24.07
C GLU A 108 7.94 4.43 24.14
N VAL A 109 6.92 3.59 24.08
CA VAL A 109 5.53 4.04 24.28
C VAL A 109 5.29 4.23 25.77
N ASP A 110 4.73 5.38 26.13
CA ASP A 110 4.32 5.63 27.50
C ASP A 110 3.21 4.66 27.90
N SER A 111 3.36 4.07 29.07
CA SER A 111 2.47 3.02 29.55
C SER A 111 1.36 3.57 30.46
N TYR A 112 0.66 4.58 29.98
CA TYR A 112 -0.51 4.99 30.74
C TYR A 112 -1.76 4.35 30.22
#